data_e138cf63b373750be60590d1391ae9d2
#
_entry.id   e138cf63b373750be60590d1391ae9d2
#
_cell.length_a   1.000
_cell.length_b   1.000
_cell.length_c   1.000
_cell.angle_alpha   90.00
_cell.angle_beta   90.00
_cell.angle_gamma   90.00
#
_symmetry.space_group_name_H-M   'P 1'
#
loop_
_entity.id
_entity.type
_entity.pdbx_description
1 polymer ?
#
loop_
_entity_poly.entity_id
_entity_poly.type
_entity_poly.pdbx_seq_one_letter_code
_entity_poly.pdbx_strand_id
1 'polypeptide(L)'
;YNLSYNHLEITELFTDNIPQGGVGLGGYVQTHKVGLAPFSYWVYQQVYDSTGKPIEGVYVDRNGDGTIDSFDKYNYKKPQADVTMGLMIDGTFMKNWDYSMAWRASFGNYVYDQVNADRAYFSTINNVVDNTLANSPLDFAKTGFAFANKESDYYIKNASYLKLDNVTLGYTIRNNNFIGDRTSLRLYGGVQNALIISDYKGLDPEVFNNGLDGVIYPRARMYMLGVNVNF
;
A
#
# COMPACT_ATOMS: atom_id res chain seq x y z
N TYR A 1 14.55 18.54 2.48
CA TYR A 1 14.77 17.13 2.33
C TYR A 1 14.96 16.47 3.69
N ASN A 2 14.26 15.38 3.93
CA ASN A 2 14.48 14.51 5.06
C ASN A 2 14.57 13.05 4.61
N LEU A 3 15.36 12.27 5.32
CA LEU A 3 15.53 10.84 5.13
C LEU A 3 15.54 10.20 6.52
N SER A 4 14.75 9.15 6.69
CA SER A 4 14.76 8.33 7.91
C SER A 4 14.99 6.89 7.54
N TYR A 5 15.90 6.24 8.25
CA TYR A 5 16.06 4.79 8.26
C TYR A 5 15.54 4.23 9.58
N ASN A 6 14.65 3.26 9.51
CA ASN A 6 14.05 2.65 10.68
C ASN A 6 14.29 1.13 10.65
N HIS A 7 14.81 0.62 11.75
CA HIS A 7 14.88 -0.81 12.00
C HIS A 7 14.06 -1.13 13.24
N LEU A 8 13.06 -1.99 13.07
CA LEU A 8 12.17 -2.41 14.14
C LEU A 8 12.37 -3.91 14.40
N GLU A 9 12.56 -4.25 15.68
CA GLU A 9 12.73 -5.61 16.11
C GLU A 9 12.06 -5.82 17.48
N ILE A 10 11.37 -6.93 17.64
CA ILE A 10 10.83 -7.36 18.93
C ILE A 10 11.95 -8.03 19.69
N THR A 11 12.35 -7.49 20.83
CA THR A 11 13.45 -8.00 21.64
C THR A 11 13.02 -9.03 22.66
N GLU A 12 11.77 -9.00 23.12
CA GLU A 12 11.24 -9.90 24.13
C GLU A 12 9.74 -10.11 23.97
N LEU A 13 9.28 -11.32 24.18
CA LEU A 13 7.88 -11.73 24.25
C LEU A 13 7.70 -12.74 25.38
N PHE A 14 6.48 -12.84 25.91
CA PHE A 14 6.12 -13.85 26.93
C PHE A 14 5.92 -15.26 26.32
N THR A 15 5.83 -15.40 24.99
CA THR A 15 5.78 -16.66 24.23
C THR A 15 6.67 -16.55 22.98
N ASP A 16 7.03 -17.69 22.38
CA ASP A 16 7.90 -17.74 21.21
C ASP A 16 7.27 -17.09 19.95
N ASN A 17 5.94 -17.16 19.85
CA ASN A 17 5.20 -16.69 18.68
C ASN A 17 3.77 -16.29 19.05
N ILE A 18 3.34 -15.11 18.59
CA ILE A 18 1.96 -14.63 18.77
C ILE A 18 1.35 -14.39 17.40
N PRO A 19 0.48 -15.29 16.89
CA PRO A 19 -0.20 -15.11 15.60
C PRO A 19 -1.00 -13.81 15.56
N GLN A 20 -0.93 -13.12 14.42
CA GLN A 20 -1.59 -11.85 14.13
C GLN A 20 -2.21 -11.86 12.72
N GLY A 21 -2.97 -10.83 12.39
CA GLY A 21 -3.49 -10.64 11.03
C GLY A 21 -4.43 -11.76 10.61
N GLY A 22 -5.55 -11.93 11.32
CA GLY A 22 -6.55 -12.96 11.01
C GLY A 22 -7.15 -12.80 9.62
N VAL A 23 -7.17 -13.88 8.85
CA VAL A 23 -7.73 -13.96 7.50
C VAL A 23 -8.71 -15.14 7.40
N GLY A 24 -9.99 -14.84 7.36
CA GLY A 24 -11.02 -15.86 7.34
C GLY A 24 -11.18 -16.60 8.68
N LEU A 25 -11.68 -17.84 8.64
CA LEU A 25 -11.97 -18.64 9.82
C LEU A 25 -10.69 -19.26 10.40
N GLY A 26 -10.04 -18.55 11.32
CA GLY A 26 -8.93 -19.07 12.12
C GLY A 26 -7.55 -19.05 11.45
N GLY A 27 -7.43 -18.51 10.24
CA GLY A 27 -6.13 -18.33 9.57
C GLY A 27 -5.43 -17.05 10.03
N TYR A 28 -4.10 -17.11 10.12
CA TYR A 28 -3.25 -15.98 10.45
C TYR A 28 -2.13 -15.85 9.42
N VAL A 29 -1.87 -14.63 8.97
CA VAL A 29 -0.83 -14.31 7.96
C VAL A 29 0.30 -13.46 8.50
N GLN A 30 0.23 -13.06 9.77
CA GLN A 30 1.25 -12.28 10.45
C GLN A 30 1.59 -12.90 11.81
N THR A 31 2.72 -12.47 12.35
CA THR A 31 3.18 -12.90 13.68
C THR A 31 3.95 -11.80 14.39
N HIS A 32 3.92 -11.84 15.72
CA HIS A 32 4.94 -11.24 16.57
C HIS A 32 5.88 -12.34 17.04
N LYS A 33 7.16 -12.24 16.71
CA LYS A 33 8.21 -13.16 17.11
C LYS A 33 9.49 -12.39 17.46
N VAL A 34 10.20 -12.81 18.48
CA VAL A 34 11.50 -12.23 18.86
C VAL A 34 12.48 -12.29 17.68
N GLY A 35 13.23 -11.24 17.45
CA GLY A 35 14.15 -11.07 16.34
C GLY A 35 13.50 -10.60 15.04
N LEU A 36 12.19 -10.34 15.03
CA LEU A 36 11.46 -9.85 13.85
C LEU A 36 10.76 -8.52 14.12
N ALA A 37 10.47 -7.80 13.06
CA ALA A 37 9.61 -6.62 13.15
C ALA A 37 8.18 -7.02 13.56
N PRO A 38 7.44 -6.16 14.29
CA PRO A 38 6.04 -6.41 14.59
C PRO A 38 5.23 -6.65 13.32
N PHE A 39 4.23 -7.53 13.38
CA PHE A 39 3.37 -7.90 12.25
C PHE A 39 4.12 -8.46 11.03
N SER A 40 5.31 -9.06 11.21
CA SER A 40 5.99 -9.76 10.12
C SER A 40 5.10 -10.85 9.55
N TYR A 41 5.12 -11.01 8.22
CA TYR A 41 4.26 -11.98 7.56
C TYR A 41 4.72 -13.40 7.85
N TRP A 42 3.77 -14.26 8.21
CA TRP A 42 3.96 -15.67 8.55
C TRP A 42 3.00 -16.51 7.71
N VAL A 43 3.51 -17.06 6.62
CA VAL A 43 2.71 -17.60 5.51
C VAL A 43 3.36 -18.86 4.95
N TYR A 44 2.58 -19.61 4.17
CA TYR A 44 3.10 -20.71 3.38
C TYR A 44 3.83 -20.20 2.14
N GLN A 45 4.90 -20.91 1.74
CA GLN A 45 5.58 -20.66 0.48
C GLN A 45 4.80 -21.29 -0.67
N GLN A 46 4.37 -20.46 -1.62
CA GLN A 46 3.62 -20.89 -2.80
C GLN A 46 4.47 -21.73 -3.74
N VAL A 47 3.89 -22.81 -4.27
CA VAL A 47 4.46 -23.56 -5.39
C VAL A 47 3.89 -23.04 -6.71
N TYR A 48 4.75 -22.92 -7.71
CA TYR A 48 4.41 -22.44 -9.05
C TYR A 48 4.64 -23.53 -10.09
N ASP A 49 3.84 -23.51 -11.15
CA ASP A 49 4.08 -24.37 -12.31
C ASP A 49 5.24 -23.86 -13.19
N SER A 50 5.57 -24.58 -14.25
CA SER A 50 6.66 -24.23 -15.17
C SER A 50 6.43 -22.91 -15.94
N THR A 51 5.20 -22.38 -15.93
CA THR A 51 4.85 -21.09 -16.56
C THR A 51 4.90 -19.92 -15.58
N GLY A 52 5.16 -20.20 -14.28
CA GLY A 52 5.14 -19.21 -13.20
C GLY A 52 3.75 -18.92 -12.66
N LYS A 53 2.74 -19.75 -12.96
CA LYS A 53 1.41 -19.64 -12.41
C LYS A 53 1.37 -20.35 -11.05
N PRO A 54 0.79 -19.74 -10.00
CA PRO A 54 0.65 -20.39 -8.70
C PRO A 54 -0.31 -21.60 -8.79
N ILE A 55 0.06 -22.71 -8.14
CA ILE A 55 -0.76 -23.92 -8.08
C ILE A 55 -1.64 -23.82 -6.83
N GLU A 56 -2.96 -23.93 -7.03
CA GLU A 56 -3.94 -23.80 -5.96
C GLU A 56 -3.73 -24.83 -4.85
N GLY A 57 -3.66 -24.37 -3.60
CA GLY A 57 -3.57 -25.24 -2.42
C GLY A 57 -2.26 -26.03 -2.29
N VAL A 58 -1.25 -25.76 -3.14
CA VAL A 58 0.04 -26.45 -3.08
C VAL A 58 1.10 -25.53 -2.52
N TYR A 59 1.71 -25.96 -1.43
CA TYR A 59 2.76 -25.26 -0.72
C TYR A 59 4.02 -26.10 -0.59
N VAL A 60 5.12 -25.44 -0.29
CA VAL A 60 6.39 -26.12 -0.03
C VAL A 60 6.36 -26.74 1.37
N ASP A 61 6.58 -28.05 1.44
CA ASP A 61 6.86 -28.76 2.68
C ASP A 61 8.29 -28.36 3.15
N ARG A 62 8.34 -27.49 4.15
CA ARG A 62 9.61 -26.89 4.60
C ARG A 62 10.33 -27.73 5.65
N ASN A 63 9.58 -28.49 6.44
CA ASN A 63 10.13 -29.37 7.46
C ASN A 63 10.42 -30.78 6.90
N GLY A 64 9.86 -31.16 5.74
CA GLY A 64 10.10 -32.42 5.04
C GLY A 64 9.39 -33.61 5.67
N ASP A 65 8.30 -33.39 6.40
CA ASP A 65 7.55 -34.45 7.07
C ASP A 65 6.44 -35.08 6.20
N GLY A 66 6.20 -34.51 5.02
CA GLY A 66 5.20 -34.98 4.06
C GLY A 66 3.79 -34.48 4.34
N THR A 67 3.61 -33.57 5.29
CA THR A 67 2.31 -32.99 5.66
C THR A 67 2.40 -31.46 5.65
N ILE A 68 1.50 -30.78 4.97
CA ILE A 68 1.48 -29.31 4.99
C ILE A 68 0.64 -28.83 6.18
N ASP A 69 1.34 -28.22 7.15
CA ASP A 69 0.71 -27.69 8.36
C ASP A 69 1.38 -26.37 8.82
N SER A 70 1.03 -25.89 10.00
CA SER A 70 1.54 -24.61 10.52
C SER A 70 3.06 -24.58 10.72
N PHE A 71 3.75 -25.73 10.78
CA PHE A 71 5.20 -25.82 10.88
C PHE A 71 5.91 -25.53 9.55
N ASP A 72 5.16 -25.56 8.41
CA ASP A 72 5.68 -25.17 7.10
C ASP A 72 5.58 -23.68 6.83
N LYS A 73 4.88 -22.94 7.68
CA LYS A 73 4.85 -21.48 7.56
C LYS A 73 6.21 -20.88 7.90
N TYR A 74 6.57 -19.84 7.17
CA TYR A 74 7.82 -19.13 7.37
C TYR A 74 7.63 -17.62 7.49
N ASN A 75 8.60 -16.96 8.09
CA ASN A 75 8.63 -15.51 8.16
C ASN A 75 9.20 -14.98 6.85
N TYR A 76 8.40 -14.18 6.14
CA TYR A 76 8.75 -13.74 4.79
C TYR A 76 9.20 -12.28 4.76
N LYS A 77 8.28 -11.34 4.90
CA LYS A 77 8.48 -9.90 4.79
C LYS A 77 7.80 -9.19 5.95
N LYS A 78 7.87 -7.86 5.97
CA LYS A 78 7.26 -7.02 7.01
C LYS A 78 6.47 -5.85 6.39
N PRO A 79 5.43 -5.33 7.06
CA PRO A 79 4.66 -4.19 6.56
C PRO A 79 5.38 -2.85 6.72
N GLN A 80 6.31 -2.71 7.66
CA GLN A 80 6.99 -1.46 7.92
C GLN A 80 8.07 -1.18 6.87
N ALA A 81 8.19 0.10 6.50
CA ALA A 81 9.26 0.56 5.63
C ALA A 81 10.62 0.59 6.36
N ASP A 82 11.67 0.24 5.64
CA ASP A 82 13.04 0.46 6.11
C ASP A 82 13.48 1.90 5.94
N VAL A 83 13.07 2.52 4.82
CA VAL A 83 13.45 3.89 4.48
C VAL A 83 12.21 4.71 4.18
N THR A 84 12.11 5.88 4.80
CA THR A 84 11.12 6.90 4.44
C THR A 84 11.81 8.21 4.08
N MET A 85 11.25 8.90 3.08
CA MET A 85 11.81 10.16 2.56
C MET A 85 10.70 11.19 2.43
N GLY A 86 11.07 12.45 2.69
CA GLY A 86 10.26 13.62 2.41
C GLY A 86 11.09 14.65 1.65
N LEU A 87 10.50 15.27 0.63
CA LEU A 87 11.12 16.33 -0.15
C LEU A 87 10.11 17.44 -0.40
N MET A 88 10.46 18.64 0.02
CA MET A 88 9.71 19.85 -0.22
C MET A 88 10.51 20.75 -1.16
N ILE A 89 9.89 21.22 -2.23
CA ILE A 89 10.49 22.09 -3.22
C ILE A 89 9.57 23.29 -3.41
N ASP A 90 10.09 24.46 -3.05
CA ASP A 90 9.39 25.73 -3.23
C ASP A 90 10.25 26.65 -4.05
N GLY A 91 9.64 27.47 -4.88
CA GLY A 91 10.41 28.43 -5.65
C GLY A 91 9.55 29.47 -6.35
N THR A 92 10.24 30.49 -6.86
CA THR A 92 9.66 31.52 -7.70
C THR A 92 10.40 31.57 -9.03
N PHE A 93 9.67 31.83 -10.11
CA PHE A 93 10.24 32.02 -11.45
C PHE A 93 9.50 33.12 -12.21
N MET A 94 10.16 33.69 -13.19
CA MET A 94 9.59 34.80 -14.00
C MET A 94 8.97 35.94 -13.15
N LYS A 95 9.56 36.24 -11.99
CA LYS A 95 9.19 37.31 -11.03
C LYS A 95 7.81 37.15 -10.35
N ASN A 96 6.83 36.65 -11.05
CA ASN A 96 5.42 36.62 -10.60
C ASN A 96 4.88 35.23 -10.32
N TRP A 97 5.55 34.19 -10.78
CA TRP A 97 5.14 32.81 -10.58
C TRP A 97 5.79 32.22 -9.35
N ASP A 98 5.03 31.47 -8.57
CA ASP A 98 5.52 30.66 -7.48
C ASP A 98 4.98 29.23 -7.61
N TYR A 99 5.76 28.28 -7.16
CA TYR A 99 5.37 26.88 -7.11
C TYR A 99 5.80 26.23 -5.78
N SER A 100 5.05 25.22 -5.38
CA SER A 100 5.37 24.38 -4.22
C SER A 100 5.02 22.94 -4.55
N MET A 101 5.89 22.01 -4.17
CA MET A 101 5.71 20.57 -4.32
C MET A 101 6.12 19.86 -3.03
N ALA A 102 5.30 18.88 -2.60
CA ALA A 102 5.62 18.03 -1.47
C ALA A 102 5.60 16.56 -1.93
N TRP A 103 6.75 15.91 -1.77
CA TRP A 103 6.95 14.53 -2.13
C TRP A 103 7.18 13.68 -0.90
N ARG A 104 6.66 12.45 -0.90
CA ARG A 104 6.98 11.42 0.08
C ARG A 104 7.35 10.13 -0.63
N ALA A 105 8.23 9.36 -0.01
CA ALA A 105 8.56 8.02 -0.46
C ALA A 105 8.66 7.06 0.72
N SER A 106 8.36 5.81 0.46
CA SER A 106 8.46 4.70 1.40
C SER A 106 9.04 3.50 0.67
N PHE A 107 10.07 2.87 1.24
CA PHE A 107 10.76 1.75 0.63
C PHE A 107 10.95 0.60 1.62
N GLY A 108 10.84 -0.63 1.10
CA GLY A 108 11.02 -1.84 1.89
C GLY A 108 9.77 -2.30 2.64
N ASN A 109 8.64 -1.61 2.49
CA ASN A 109 7.36 -2.02 3.03
C ASN A 109 6.64 -3.00 2.08
N TYR A 110 5.95 -3.97 2.69
CA TYR A 110 5.14 -4.95 1.99
C TYR A 110 3.70 -4.91 2.49
N VAL A 111 2.78 -5.36 1.66
CA VAL A 111 1.36 -5.40 1.94
C VAL A 111 0.81 -6.78 1.61
N TYR A 112 -0.02 -7.31 2.48
CA TYR A 112 -0.85 -8.47 2.19
C TYR A 112 -2.10 -8.01 1.43
N ASP A 113 -2.22 -8.44 0.18
CA ASP A 113 -3.32 -8.14 -0.73
C ASP A 113 -4.56 -8.97 -0.38
N GLN A 114 -5.24 -8.53 0.68
CA GLN A 114 -6.40 -9.23 1.22
C GLN A 114 -7.60 -9.19 0.28
N VAL A 115 -7.74 -8.16 -0.53
CA VAL A 115 -8.83 -8.06 -1.51
C VAL A 115 -8.75 -9.20 -2.52
N ASN A 116 -7.56 -9.47 -3.08
CA ASN A 116 -7.36 -10.58 -3.99
C ASN A 116 -7.47 -11.93 -3.28
N ALA A 117 -6.91 -12.06 -2.06
CA ALA A 117 -7.01 -13.27 -1.26
C ALA A 117 -8.45 -13.64 -0.89
N ASP A 118 -9.31 -12.65 -0.65
CA ASP A 118 -10.69 -12.87 -0.24
C ASP A 118 -11.67 -12.97 -1.41
N ARG A 119 -11.31 -12.47 -2.61
CA ARG A 119 -12.31 -12.30 -3.69
C ARG A 119 -11.87 -12.84 -5.06
N ALA A 120 -10.58 -13.18 -5.27
CA ALA A 120 -10.07 -13.59 -6.58
C ALA A 120 -10.11 -15.11 -6.76
N TYR A 121 -11.25 -15.75 -6.48
CA TYR A 121 -11.44 -17.17 -6.72
C TYR A 121 -12.90 -17.49 -7.12
N PHE A 122 -13.10 -18.59 -7.84
CA PHE A 122 -14.36 -18.90 -8.51
C PHE A 122 -15.58 -18.95 -7.55
N SER A 123 -15.43 -19.57 -6.37
CA SER A 123 -16.56 -19.73 -5.45
C SER A 123 -17.08 -18.40 -4.85
N THR A 124 -16.31 -17.30 -4.94
CA THR A 124 -16.82 -15.96 -4.60
C THR A 124 -17.54 -15.28 -5.76
N ILE A 125 -17.18 -15.61 -7.00
CA ILE A 125 -17.83 -15.06 -8.19
C ILE A 125 -19.21 -15.68 -8.37
N ASN A 126 -19.30 -17.00 -8.22
CA ASN A 126 -20.53 -17.77 -8.36
C ASN A 126 -20.92 -18.32 -6.99
N ASN A 127 -21.64 -17.53 -6.22
CA ASN A 127 -22.19 -18.00 -4.94
C ASN A 127 -23.46 -18.82 -5.20
N VAL A 128 -23.28 -20.15 -5.24
CA VAL A 128 -24.38 -21.09 -5.50
C VAL A 128 -25.41 -21.12 -4.37
N VAL A 129 -25.04 -20.71 -3.16
CA VAL A 129 -25.96 -20.70 -2.00
C VAL A 129 -26.98 -19.56 -2.17
N ASP A 130 -26.52 -18.38 -2.54
CA ASP A 130 -27.38 -17.21 -2.71
C ASP A 130 -27.84 -17.01 -4.16
N ASN A 131 -27.39 -17.87 -5.08
CA ASN A 131 -27.62 -17.78 -6.52
C ASN A 131 -27.30 -16.38 -7.07
N THR A 132 -26.15 -15.83 -6.67
CA THR A 132 -25.68 -14.50 -7.05
C THR A 132 -24.36 -14.57 -7.80
N LEU A 133 -24.16 -13.61 -8.72
CA LEU A 133 -22.88 -13.37 -9.37
C LEU A 133 -22.27 -12.11 -8.78
N ALA A 134 -21.01 -12.18 -8.39
CA ALA A 134 -20.24 -11.05 -7.90
C ALA A 134 -19.11 -10.68 -8.86
N ASN A 135 -18.67 -9.40 -8.82
CA ASN A 135 -17.47 -8.97 -9.51
C ASN A 135 -16.23 -9.60 -8.85
N SER A 136 -15.28 -10.03 -9.68
CA SER A 136 -13.99 -10.54 -9.21
C SER A 136 -12.85 -9.57 -9.54
N PRO A 137 -11.83 -9.50 -8.70
CA PRO A 137 -10.58 -8.84 -9.04
C PRO A 137 -9.91 -9.49 -10.26
N LEU A 138 -9.15 -8.69 -11.03
CA LEU A 138 -8.44 -9.15 -12.23
C LEU A 138 -7.43 -10.27 -11.94
N ASP A 139 -6.99 -10.41 -10.71
CA ASP A 139 -6.04 -11.45 -10.29
C ASP A 139 -6.60 -12.86 -10.48
N PHE A 140 -7.93 -13.03 -10.39
CA PHE A 140 -8.60 -14.29 -10.74
C PHE A 140 -8.25 -14.79 -12.14
N ALA A 141 -8.13 -13.88 -13.12
CA ALA A 141 -7.75 -14.26 -14.48
C ALA A 141 -6.32 -14.81 -14.59
N LYS A 142 -5.45 -14.47 -13.64
CA LYS A 142 -4.07 -14.98 -13.58
C LYS A 142 -4.01 -16.31 -12.84
N THR A 143 -4.69 -16.43 -11.71
CA THR A 143 -4.63 -17.61 -10.86
C THR A 143 -5.58 -18.71 -11.32
N GLY A 144 -6.80 -18.36 -11.69
CA GLY A 144 -7.89 -19.30 -11.97
C GLY A 144 -8.27 -20.15 -10.77
N PHE A 145 -8.00 -19.69 -9.55
CA PHE A 145 -8.30 -20.46 -8.34
C PHE A 145 -9.79 -20.72 -8.17
N ALA A 146 -10.13 -21.93 -7.79
CA ALA A 146 -11.51 -22.33 -7.48
C ALA A 146 -11.89 -21.92 -6.05
N PHE A 147 -10.97 -22.00 -5.13
CA PHE A 147 -11.15 -21.75 -3.70
C PHE A 147 -10.15 -20.76 -3.13
N ALA A 148 -10.39 -20.32 -1.89
CA ALA A 148 -9.50 -19.40 -1.18
C ALA A 148 -8.14 -20.05 -0.89
N ASN A 149 -7.05 -19.28 -1.14
CA ASN A 149 -5.67 -19.67 -0.89
C ASN A 149 -4.98 -18.64 0.02
N LYS A 150 -5.65 -18.23 1.09
CA LYS A 150 -5.38 -16.99 1.83
C LYS A 150 -4.02 -16.92 2.51
N GLU A 151 -3.48 -18.03 3.00
CA GLU A 151 -2.26 -18.03 3.82
C GLU A 151 -0.97 -18.17 3.00
N SER A 152 -1.01 -17.83 1.73
CA SER A 152 0.08 -17.92 0.77
C SER A 152 0.90 -16.62 0.70
N ASP A 153 2.22 -16.74 0.56
CA ASP A 153 3.13 -15.63 0.25
C ASP A 153 2.86 -14.98 -1.12
N TYR A 154 2.09 -15.65 -1.97
CA TYR A 154 1.61 -15.10 -3.24
C TYR A 154 0.93 -13.73 -3.06
N TYR A 155 0.23 -13.53 -1.95
CA TYR A 155 -0.49 -12.28 -1.67
C TYR A 155 0.37 -11.21 -0.97
N ILE A 156 1.63 -11.50 -0.63
CA ILE A 156 2.54 -10.51 -0.06
C ILE A 156 3.19 -9.74 -1.21
N LYS A 157 2.82 -8.47 -1.37
CA LYS A 157 3.26 -7.61 -2.48
C LYS A 157 4.17 -6.50 -1.97
N ASN A 158 5.16 -6.13 -2.78
CA ASN A 158 5.96 -4.93 -2.53
C ASN A 158 5.06 -3.70 -2.65
N ALA A 159 5.04 -2.89 -1.60
CA ALA A 159 4.23 -1.67 -1.52
C ALA A 159 5.10 -0.40 -1.40
N SER A 160 6.36 -0.47 -1.81
CA SER A 160 7.20 0.71 -1.93
C SER A 160 6.58 1.72 -2.90
N TYR A 161 6.67 3.00 -2.56
CA TYR A 161 6.06 4.05 -3.37
C TYR A 161 6.85 5.37 -3.34
N LEU A 162 6.65 6.16 -4.39
CA LEU A 162 6.95 7.58 -4.45
C LEU A 162 5.64 8.34 -4.73
N LYS A 163 5.33 9.34 -3.90
CA LYS A 163 4.06 10.07 -3.94
C LYS A 163 4.28 11.57 -4.00
N LEU A 164 3.59 12.25 -4.91
CA LEU A 164 3.43 13.69 -4.93
C LEU A 164 2.14 14.03 -4.18
N ASP A 165 2.28 14.40 -2.91
CA ASP A 165 1.14 14.69 -2.04
C ASP A 165 0.47 15.99 -2.41
N ASN A 166 1.25 17.02 -2.75
CA ASN A 166 0.74 18.33 -3.08
C ASN A 166 1.60 18.98 -4.16
N VAL A 167 0.94 19.65 -5.10
CA VAL A 167 1.56 20.57 -6.04
C VAL A 167 0.68 21.81 -6.14
N THR A 168 1.31 22.98 -6.05
CA THR A 168 0.63 24.27 -6.17
C THR A 168 1.41 25.16 -7.13
N LEU A 169 0.69 25.87 -7.98
CA LEU A 169 1.23 26.91 -8.87
C LEU A 169 0.43 28.20 -8.66
N GLY A 170 1.14 29.29 -8.38
CA GLY A 170 0.55 30.59 -8.14
C GLY A 170 1.08 31.65 -9.11
N TYR A 171 0.28 32.66 -9.38
CA TYR A 171 0.66 33.84 -10.13
C TYR A 171 0.26 35.10 -9.35
N THR A 172 1.22 35.97 -9.04
CA THR A 172 1.01 37.20 -8.27
C THR A 172 1.04 38.43 -9.17
N ILE A 173 -0.05 39.15 -9.20
CA ILE A 173 -0.18 40.47 -9.85
C ILE A 173 0.15 41.54 -8.82
N ARG A 174 1.13 42.39 -9.12
CA ARG A 174 1.59 43.49 -8.25
C ARG A 174 1.51 44.81 -9.02
N ASN A 175 1.24 45.89 -8.32
CA ASN A 175 1.29 47.25 -8.84
C ASN A 175 0.56 47.40 -10.16
N ASN A 176 -0.73 47.10 -10.16
CA ASN A 176 -1.58 47.27 -11.33
C ASN A 176 -2.60 48.41 -11.07
N ASN A 177 -2.82 49.27 -12.05
CA ASN A 177 -3.79 50.37 -11.96
C ASN A 177 -5.19 49.94 -11.58
N PHE A 178 -5.49 48.62 -11.72
CA PHE A 178 -6.76 48.02 -11.34
C PHE A 178 -6.91 47.68 -9.86
N ILE A 179 -5.76 47.34 -9.16
CA ILE A 179 -5.79 46.86 -7.81
C ILE A 179 -5.12 47.81 -6.80
N GLY A 180 -4.50 48.88 -7.29
CA GLY A 180 -3.80 49.90 -6.46
C GLY A 180 -2.36 49.54 -6.15
N ASP A 181 -1.58 50.60 -5.86
CA ASP A 181 -0.09 50.51 -5.70
C ASP A 181 0.37 49.72 -4.47
N ARG A 182 -0.50 49.52 -3.47
CA ARG A 182 -0.20 48.79 -2.23
C ARG A 182 -0.82 47.41 -2.16
N THR A 183 -1.58 47.03 -3.18
CA THR A 183 -2.34 45.78 -3.21
C THR A 183 -1.64 44.75 -4.11
N SER A 184 -1.60 43.50 -3.68
CA SER A 184 -1.22 42.38 -4.52
C SER A 184 -2.31 41.30 -4.57
N LEU A 185 -2.51 40.73 -5.74
CA LEU A 185 -3.48 39.68 -5.99
C LEU A 185 -2.74 38.44 -6.44
N ARG A 186 -2.81 37.35 -5.66
CA ARG A 186 -2.26 36.06 -6.04
C ARG A 186 -3.40 35.11 -6.40
N LEU A 187 -3.40 34.63 -7.63
CA LEU A 187 -4.25 33.55 -8.12
C LEU A 187 -3.43 32.26 -8.04
N TYR A 188 -4.02 31.18 -7.51
CA TYR A 188 -3.30 29.90 -7.44
C TYR A 188 -4.21 28.73 -7.73
N GLY A 189 -3.64 27.68 -8.31
CA GLY A 189 -4.23 26.38 -8.45
C GLY A 189 -3.37 25.31 -7.79
N GLY A 190 -3.99 24.28 -7.24
CA GLY A 190 -3.29 23.19 -6.58
C GLY A 190 -3.99 21.84 -6.77
N VAL A 191 -3.20 20.79 -6.65
CA VAL A 191 -3.66 19.41 -6.65
C VAL A 191 -3.11 18.69 -5.45
N GLN A 192 -3.98 18.10 -4.63
CA GLN A 192 -3.59 17.20 -3.57
C GLN A 192 -3.74 15.75 -4.03
N ASN A 193 -2.90 14.87 -3.50
CA ASN A 193 -2.81 13.48 -3.91
C ASN A 193 -2.59 13.35 -5.44
N ALA A 194 -1.62 14.15 -5.96
CA ALA A 194 -1.49 14.42 -7.37
C ALA A 194 -1.01 13.21 -8.17
N LEU A 195 -0.03 12.47 -7.62
CA LEU A 195 0.59 11.32 -8.29
C LEU A 195 1.07 10.30 -7.26
N ILE A 196 0.93 9.03 -7.61
CA ILE A 196 1.56 7.91 -6.91
C ILE A 196 2.24 6.99 -7.91
N ILE A 197 3.47 6.59 -7.63
CA ILE A 197 4.27 5.65 -8.40
C ILE A 197 4.56 4.47 -7.47
N SER A 198 4.06 3.28 -7.81
CA SER A 198 4.24 2.04 -7.07
C SER A 198 4.02 0.84 -7.97
N ASP A 199 4.70 -0.26 -7.68
CA ASP A 199 4.44 -1.56 -8.32
C ASP A 199 3.21 -2.27 -7.74
N TYR A 200 2.72 -1.83 -6.57
CA TYR A 200 1.52 -2.36 -5.94
C TYR A 200 0.28 -2.06 -6.80
N LYS A 201 -0.53 -3.09 -7.05
CA LYS A 201 -1.71 -2.99 -7.93
C LYS A 201 -3.04 -2.89 -7.17
N GLY A 202 -3.01 -2.84 -5.84
CA GLY A 202 -4.18 -2.53 -5.02
C GLY A 202 -4.56 -1.05 -5.06
N LEU A 203 -5.50 -0.64 -4.22
CA LEU A 203 -6.05 0.72 -4.22
C LEU A 203 -5.02 1.78 -3.77
N ASP A 204 -4.25 1.50 -2.74
CA ASP A 204 -3.21 2.40 -2.21
C ASP A 204 -2.12 1.55 -1.53
N PRO A 205 -0.83 1.73 -1.84
CA PRO A 205 0.26 1.04 -1.17
C PRO A 205 0.46 1.50 0.29
N GLU A 206 -0.12 2.64 0.68
CA GLU A 206 -0.07 3.19 2.02
C GLU A 206 -1.22 2.64 2.87
N VAL A 207 -1.08 1.38 3.31
CA VAL A 207 -2.10 0.67 4.10
C VAL A 207 -1.85 0.87 5.59
N PHE A 208 -2.85 1.36 6.32
CA PHE A 208 -2.75 1.66 7.76
C PHE A 208 -2.99 0.46 8.68
N ASN A 209 -3.66 -0.57 8.21
CA ASN A 209 -4.02 -1.73 9.02
C ASN A 209 -2.88 -2.75 9.09
N ASN A 210 -1.75 -2.36 9.68
CA ASN A 210 -0.58 -3.23 9.85
C ASN A 210 -0.16 -3.99 8.57
N GLY A 211 -0.40 -3.38 7.40
CA GLY A 211 -0.08 -3.97 6.10
C GLY A 211 -1.12 -4.95 5.55
N LEU A 212 -2.33 -5.01 6.11
CA LEU A 212 -3.43 -5.82 5.55
C LEU A 212 -4.33 -4.91 4.69
N ASP A 213 -4.29 -5.07 3.37
CA ASP A 213 -5.15 -4.35 2.42
C ASP A 213 -6.47 -5.09 2.21
N GLY A 214 -7.39 -4.96 3.19
CA GLY A 214 -8.71 -5.60 3.14
C GLY A 214 -9.77 -4.71 2.53
N VAL A 215 -10.11 -3.63 3.22
CA VAL A 215 -11.13 -2.66 2.80
C VAL A 215 -10.63 -1.27 3.10
N ILE A 216 -10.14 -0.58 2.09
CA ILE A 216 -9.72 0.82 2.18
C ILE A 216 -10.55 1.67 1.21
N TYR A 217 -10.83 2.89 1.62
CA TYR A 217 -11.40 3.87 0.70
C TYR A 217 -10.27 4.46 -0.15
N PRO A 218 -10.43 4.51 -1.49
CA PRO A 218 -9.45 5.14 -2.35
C PRO A 218 -9.31 6.62 -1.98
N ARG A 219 -8.08 7.11 -1.89
CA ARG A 219 -7.83 8.53 -1.62
C ARG A 219 -8.18 9.36 -2.83
N ALA A 220 -9.12 10.29 -2.65
CA ALA A 220 -9.54 11.19 -3.71
C ALA A 220 -8.41 12.16 -4.09
N ARG A 221 -8.24 12.41 -5.39
CA ARG A 221 -7.48 13.54 -5.88
C ARG A 221 -8.32 14.79 -5.72
N MET A 222 -7.75 15.83 -5.08
CA MET A 222 -8.45 17.09 -4.84
C MET A 222 -7.81 18.20 -5.67
N TYR A 223 -8.65 18.94 -6.41
CA TYR A 223 -8.25 20.12 -7.18
C TYR A 223 -8.72 21.36 -6.45
N MET A 224 -7.86 22.35 -6.33
CA MET A 224 -8.12 23.60 -5.62
C MET A 224 -7.80 24.79 -6.52
N LEU A 225 -8.65 25.81 -6.45
CA LEU A 225 -8.38 27.14 -6.99
C LEU A 225 -8.59 28.16 -5.87
N GLY A 226 -7.75 29.16 -5.80
CA GLY A 226 -7.86 30.17 -4.76
C GLY A 226 -7.30 31.52 -5.17
N VAL A 227 -7.67 32.51 -4.37
CA VAL A 227 -7.29 33.89 -4.54
C VAL A 227 -6.84 34.45 -3.19
N ASN A 228 -5.64 35.04 -3.14
CA ASN A 228 -5.15 35.77 -1.98
C ASN A 228 -5.04 37.25 -2.36
N VAL A 229 -5.61 38.11 -1.54
CA VAL A 229 -5.51 39.58 -1.68
C VAL A 229 -4.76 40.14 -0.48
N ASN A 230 -3.66 40.86 -0.74
CA ASN A 230 -2.93 41.60 0.29
C ASN A 230 -3.04 43.11 -0.04
N PHE A 231 -3.43 43.89 0.95
CA PHE A 231 -3.65 45.35 0.84
C PHE A 231 -3.00 46.09 2.01
#